data_004fb90dfe568f8c95fba4797161d73d
#
_entry.id   004fb90dfe568f8c95fba4797161d73d
#
_cell.length_a   1.000
_cell.length_b   1.000
_cell.length_c   1.000
_cell.angle_alpha   90.00
_cell.angle_beta   90.00
_cell.angle_gamma   90.00
#
_symmetry.space_group_name_H-M   'P 1'
#
loop_
_entity.id
_entity.type
_entity.pdbx_description
1 polymer ?
#
loop_
_entity_poly.entity_id
_entity_poly.type
_entity_poly.pdbx_seq_one_letter_code
_entity_poly.pdbx_strand_id
1 'polypeptide(L)'
;VYLNKGEIVSVMTPQEMNILPHEQVFEWGLRSMELLNLPFPANSGKETEQKPLLSVERLHKRFGLHEVLKDVSFSCSPGEIVAIVGPNAAGKSTLGKLLSGLLKEDGGTIRFAEKPLKKSRRREMIWYIMQDLDSQLFGESLPDELLTGKKVTPALKLRADELLTLLNLAEFADRHPATLSGGQKQRLALAVALLNEAPVIVLDEPTSGLDGRNMR
;
A
#
# COMPACT_ATOMS: atom_id res chain seq x y z
N VAL A 1 -20.22 15.34 -15.29
CA VAL A 1 -21.13 15.48 -14.14
C VAL A 1 -20.33 15.16 -12.88
N TYR A 2 -20.27 16.11 -11.96
CA TYR A 2 -19.71 15.88 -10.63
C TYR A 2 -20.86 15.55 -9.65
N LEU A 3 -20.75 14.38 -9.05
CA LEU A 3 -21.70 13.84 -8.07
C LEU A 3 -21.07 13.85 -6.68
N ASN A 4 -21.78 14.37 -5.68
CA ASN A 4 -21.34 14.31 -4.29
C ASN A 4 -22.54 13.97 -3.39
N LYS A 5 -22.36 12.99 -2.49
CA LYS A 5 -23.39 12.50 -1.54
C LYS A 5 -24.75 12.20 -2.18
N GLY A 6 -24.76 11.74 -3.42
CA GLY A 6 -25.97 11.39 -4.16
C GLY A 6 -26.62 12.58 -4.92
N GLU A 7 -26.05 13.77 -4.87
CA GLU A 7 -26.55 14.98 -5.54
C GLU A 7 -25.60 15.40 -6.66
N ILE A 8 -26.16 15.89 -7.77
CA ILE A 8 -25.39 16.51 -8.85
C ILE A 8 -24.99 17.89 -8.41
N VAL A 9 -23.70 18.12 -8.18
CA VAL A 9 -23.13 19.40 -7.78
C VAL A 9 -22.76 20.25 -8.99
N SER A 10 -22.28 19.62 -10.07
CA SER A 10 -21.90 20.33 -11.29
C SER A 10 -22.00 19.43 -12.53
N VAL A 11 -22.34 20.05 -13.65
CA VAL A 11 -22.29 19.43 -14.99
C VAL A 11 -21.35 20.29 -15.83
N MET A 12 -20.33 19.65 -16.40
CA MET A 12 -19.31 20.34 -17.20
C MET A 12 -18.87 19.49 -18.38
N THR A 13 -18.38 20.14 -19.40
CA THR A 13 -17.72 19.50 -20.54
C THR A 13 -16.32 19.00 -20.19
N PRO A 14 -15.68 18.11 -20.99
CA PRO A 14 -14.30 17.75 -20.80
C PRO A 14 -13.33 18.93 -20.83
N GLN A 15 -13.61 19.95 -21.67
CA GLN A 15 -12.79 21.17 -21.74
C GLN A 15 -12.87 21.99 -20.45
N GLU A 16 -14.06 22.20 -19.91
CA GLU A 16 -14.25 22.88 -18.62
C GLU A 16 -13.59 22.13 -17.45
N MET A 17 -13.64 20.80 -17.48
CA MET A 17 -12.99 19.97 -16.46
C MET A 17 -11.45 20.11 -16.49
N ASN A 18 -10.86 20.24 -17.69
CA ASN A 18 -9.41 20.37 -17.85
C ASN A 18 -8.86 21.72 -17.36
N ILE A 19 -9.69 22.76 -17.26
CA ILE A 19 -9.29 24.09 -16.79
C ILE A 19 -9.66 24.36 -15.32
N LEU A 20 -10.20 23.35 -14.61
CA LEU A 20 -10.50 23.50 -13.19
C LEU A 20 -9.22 23.79 -12.39
N PRO A 21 -9.28 24.77 -11.44
CA PRO A 21 -8.19 24.99 -10.52
C PRO A 21 -7.83 23.74 -9.73
N HIS A 22 -6.54 23.49 -9.52
CA HIS A 22 -6.06 22.31 -8.77
C HIS A 22 -6.68 22.22 -7.37
N GLU A 23 -6.90 23.35 -6.68
CA GLU A 23 -7.55 23.38 -5.38
C GLU A 23 -8.98 22.82 -5.46
N GLN A 24 -9.75 23.21 -6.48
CA GLN A 24 -11.13 22.75 -6.67
C GLN A 24 -11.20 21.26 -7.05
N VAL A 25 -10.28 20.79 -7.89
CA VAL A 25 -10.14 19.36 -8.22
C VAL A 25 -9.88 18.55 -6.95
N PHE A 26 -9.02 19.07 -6.08
CA PHE A 26 -8.70 18.46 -4.80
C PHE A 26 -9.89 18.50 -3.80
N GLU A 27 -10.55 19.65 -3.63
CA GLU A 27 -11.74 19.79 -2.76
C GLU A 27 -12.86 18.82 -3.17
N TRP A 28 -13.01 18.60 -4.45
CA TRP A 28 -14.00 17.66 -4.99
C TRP A 28 -13.56 16.20 -4.91
N GLY A 29 -12.34 15.91 -4.48
CA GLY A 29 -11.79 14.55 -4.41
C GLY A 29 -11.58 13.92 -5.78
N LEU A 30 -11.46 14.74 -6.85
CA LEU A 30 -11.22 14.27 -8.20
C LEU A 30 -9.72 13.99 -8.42
N ARG A 31 -9.41 13.10 -9.35
CA ARG A 31 -8.04 12.87 -9.81
C ARG A 31 -7.61 14.02 -10.72
N SER A 32 -6.37 14.49 -10.54
CA SER A 32 -5.81 15.47 -11.48
C SER A 32 -5.72 14.86 -12.88
N MET A 33 -6.15 15.63 -13.89
CA MET A 33 -6.00 15.26 -15.30
C MET A 33 -4.56 15.46 -15.78
N GLU A 34 -3.78 16.33 -15.13
CA GLU A 34 -2.39 16.62 -15.43
C GLU A 34 -1.44 16.00 -14.40
N LEU A 35 -1.19 14.70 -14.53
CA LEU A 35 -0.27 13.96 -13.66
C LEU A 35 1.16 14.51 -13.66
N LEU A 36 1.56 15.22 -14.74
CA LEU A 36 2.92 15.74 -14.91
C LEU A 36 3.21 17.02 -14.11
N ASN A 37 2.15 17.73 -13.65
CA ASN A 37 2.28 19.01 -12.93
C ASN A 37 2.02 18.88 -11.41
N LEU A 38 1.83 17.66 -10.90
CA LEU A 38 1.76 17.47 -9.46
C LEU A 38 3.15 17.79 -8.87
N PRO A 39 3.22 18.62 -7.81
CA PRO A 39 4.48 18.81 -7.11
C PRO A 39 4.84 17.48 -6.43
N PHE A 40 5.68 16.70 -7.13
CA PHE A 40 6.36 15.61 -6.43
C PHE A 40 7.17 16.24 -5.30
N PRO A 41 7.08 15.74 -4.07
CA PRO A 41 7.98 16.16 -3.03
C PRO A 41 9.39 16.03 -3.63
N ALA A 42 10.10 17.17 -3.67
CA ALA A 42 11.47 17.17 -4.15
C ALA A 42 12.18 16.03 -3.43
N ASN A 43 12.68 15.08 -4.22
CA ASN A 43 13.49 14.00 -3.67
C ASN A 43 14.56 14.71 -2.86
N SER A 44 14.46 14.69 -1.55
CA SER A 44 15.55 15.11 -0.68
C SER A 44 16.60 14.03 -0.77
N GLY A 45 17.14 13.87 -2.00
CA GLY A 45 18.25 13.01 -2.35
C GLY A 45 19.49 13.46 -1.59
N LYS A 46 19.45 13.33 -0.29
CA LYS A 46 20.66 13.01 0.44
C LYS A 46 20.98 11.58 0.02
N GLU A 47 21.95 11.43 -0.85
CA GLU A 47 22.75 10.22 -0.92
C GLU A 47 23.33 10.01 0.49
N THR A 48 22.52 9.50 1.37
CA THR A 48 23.02 8.96 2.61
C THR A 48 23.68 7.65 2.21
N GLU A 49 24.96 7.48 2.55
CA GLU A 49 25.69 6.20 2.53
C GLU A 49 25.04 5.17 3.49
N GLN A 50 23.74 5.20 3.60
CA GLN A 50 23.00 4.26 4.46
C GLN A 50 22.96 2.92 3.78
N LYS A 51 23.41 1.91 4.48
CA LYS A 51 23.28 0.53 4.01
C LYS A 51 21.83 0.19 3.75
N PRO A 52 21.53 -0.49 2.64
CA PRO A 52 20.17 -0.82 2.29
C PRO A 52 19.53 -1.73 3.36
N LEU A 53 18.27 -1.42 3.72
CA LEU A 53 17.47 -2.25 4.60
C LEU A 53 17.03 -3.53 3.89
N LEU A 54 16.57 -3.39 2.65
CA LEU A 54 16.15 -4.49 1.78
C LEU A 54 16.95 -4.44 0.48
N SER A 55 17.50 -5.58 0.07
CA SER A 55 18.16 -5.73 -1.23
C SER A 55 17.61 -6.95 -1.96
N VAL A 56 17.37 -6.79 -3.23
CA VAL A 56 16.94 -7.84 -4.16
C VAL A 56 17.99 -7.95 -5.25
N GLU A 57 18.52 -9.14 -5.46
CA GLU A 57 19.60 -9.40 -6.39
C GLU A 57 19.19 -10.49 -7.36
N ARG A 58 19.15 -10.17 -8.65
CA ARG A 58 18.88 -11.08 -9.77
C ARG A 58 17.70 -12.03 -9.53
N LEU A 59 16.57 -11.46 -9.08
CA LEU A 59 15.38 -12.24 -8.75
C LEU A 59 14.71 -12.77 -10.03
N HIS A 60 14.48 -14.06 -10.06
CA HIS A 60 13.80 -14.75 -11.15
C HIS A 60 12.52 -15.44 -10.67
N LYS A 61 11.48 -15.41 -11.52
CA LYS A 61 10.26 -16.17 -11.30
C LYS A 61 9.63 -16.63 -12.60
N ARG A 62 9.31 -17.94 -12.66
CA ARG A 62 8.62 -18.57 -13.78
C ARG A 62 7.35 -19.28 -13.29
N PHE A 63 6.36 -19.35 -14.14
CA PHE A 63 5.18 -20.19 -13.99
C PHE A 63 5.08 -21.08 -15.23
N GLY A 64 5.41 -22.34 -15.07
CA GLY A 64 5.61 -23.27 -16.20
C GLY A 64 6.68 -22.75 -17.16
N LEU A 65 6.31 -22.53 -18.43
CA LEU A 65 7.22 -22.01 -19.46
C LEU A 65 7.27 -20.46 -19.48
N HIS A 66 6.37 -19.79 -18.75
CA HIS A 66 6.27 -18.33 -18.76
C HIS A 66 7.17 -17.71 -17.69
N GLU A 67 8.16 -16.93 -18.12
CA GLU A 67 9.05 -16.18 -17.25
C GLU A 67 8.45 -14.81 -16.95
N VAL A 68 8.10 -14.59 -15.67
CA VAL A 68 7.40 -13.37 -15.22
C VAL A 68 8.38 -12.34 -14.67
N LEU A 69 9.41 -12.76 -13.94
CA LEU A 69 10.48 -11.88 -13.48
C LEU A 69 11.82 -12.37 -14.03
N LYS A 70 12.57 -11.43 -14.60
CA LYS A 70 13.85 -11.67 -15.29
C LYS A 70 14.89 -10.76 -14.68
N ASP A 71 15.77 -11.32 -13.86
CA ASP A 71 16.95 -10.64 -13.31
C ASP A 71 16.63 -9.31 -12.59
N VAL A 72 15.55 -9.28 -11.81
CA VAL A 72 15.11 -8.07 -11.12
C VAL A 72 16.02 -7.80 -9.93
N SER A 73 16.63 -6.59 -9.93
CA SER A 73 17.54 -6.15 -8.87
C SER A 73 17.21 -4.72 -8.46
N PHE A 74 17.11 -4.47 -7.15
CA PHE A 74 16.94 -3.14 -6.57
C PHE A 74 17.25 -3.19 -5.07
N SER A 75 17.36 -2.03 -4.45
CA SER A 75 17.51 -1.89 -3.01
C SER A 75 16.60 -0.80 -2.46
N CYS A 76 16.36 -0.85 -1.15
CA CYS A 76 15.56 0.12 -0.41
C CYS A 76 16.24 0.41 0.93
N SER A 77 16.46 1.69 1.21
CA SER A 77 17.05 2.17 2.47
C SER A 77 15.97 2.42 3.53
N PRO A 78 16.33 2.53 4.82
CA PRO A 78 15.38 2.90 5.86
C PRO A 78 14.71 4.26 5.57
N GLY A 79 13.37 4.31 5.67
CA GLY A 79 12.58 5.51 5.39
C GLY A 79 12.41 5.86 3.91
N GLU A 80 12.93 5.03 3.01
CA GLU A 80 12.76 5.20 1.56
C GLU A 80 11.44 4.61 1.07
N ILE A 81 10.83 5.29 0.08
CA ILE A 81 9.67 4.80 -0.66
C ILE A 81 10.11 4.44 -2.08
N VAL A 82 9.99 3.16 -2.42
CA VAL A 82 10.31 2.64 -3.75
C VAL A 82 9.02 2.38 -4.52
N ALA A 83 8.80 3.08 -5.63
CA ALA A 83 7.68 2.85 -6.52
C ALA A 83 8.04 1.85 -7.63
N ILE A 84 7.28 0.75 -7.71
CA ILE A 84 7.40 -0.24 -8.78
C ILE A 84 6.30 0.01 -9.80
N VAL A 85 6.66 0.51 -10.96
CA VAL A 85 5.74 0.88 -12.02
C VAL A 85 5.87 -0.03 -13.24
N GLY A 86 4.81 -0.15 -14.02
CA GLY A 86 4.80 -0.96 -15.24
C GLY A 86 3.38 -1.33 -15.67
N PRO A 87 3.20 -1.85 -16.89
CA PRO A 87 1.89 -2.26 -17.40
C PRO A 87 1.26 -3.39 -16.58
N ASN A 88 -0.03 -3.65 -16.81
CA ASN A 88 -0.70 -4.80 -16.21
C ASN A 88 0.01 -6.10 -16.66
N ALA A 89 0.02 -7.09 -15.78
CA ALA A 89 0.72 -8.36 -15.97
C ALA A 89 2.26 -8.29 -16.09
N ALA A 90 2.89 -7.12 -15.82
CA ALA A 90 4.36 -7.00 -15.81
C ALA A 90 5.07 -7.72 -14.65
N GLY A 91 4.31 -8.35 -13.74
CA GLY A 91 4.90 -9.07 -12.60
C GLY A 91 4.96 -8.30 -11.28
N LYS A 92 4.35 -7.09 -11.18
CA LYS A 92 4.36 -6.26 -9.97
C LYS A 92 3.84 -7.00 -8.73
N SER A 93 2.64 -7.56 -8.80
CA SER A 93 2.04 -8.35 -7.70
C SER A 93 2.82 -9.65 -7.43
N THR A 94 3.43 -10.25 -8.47
CA THR A 94 4.31 -11.41 -8.31
C THR A 94 5.55 -11.04 -7.49
N LEU A 95 6.15 -9.88 -7.77
CA LEU A 95 7.27 -9.37 -7.00
C LEU A 95 6.87 -9.12 -5.53
N GLY A 96 5.74 -8.46 -5.28
CA GLY A 96 5.22 -8.25 -3.92
C GLY A 96 5.03 -9.56 -3.14
N LYS A 97 4.45 -10.58 -3.78
CA LYS A 97 4.26 -11.92 -3.20
C LYS A 97 5.58 -12.65 -2.93
N LEU A 98 6.60 -12.44 -3.74
CA LEU A 98 7.94 -12.99 -3.50
C LEU A 98 8.62 -12.30 -2.32
N LEU A 99 8.57 -10.96 -2.27
CA LEU A 99 9.14 -10.18 -1.18
C LEU A 99 8.54 -10.59 0.17
N SER A 100 7.23 -10.73 0.24
CA SER A 100 6.51 -11.13 1.47
C SER A 100 6.61 -12.62 1.80
N GLY A 101 7.20 -13.44 0.92
CA GLY A 101 7.31 -14.90 1.12
C GLY A 101 6.02 -15.68 0.88
N LEU A 102 5.00 -15.08 0.26
CA LEU A 102 3.82 -15.81 -0.22
C LEU A 102 4.16 -16.72 -1.39
N LEU A 103 5.07 -16.29 -2.25
CA LEU A 103 5.65 -17.10 -3.31
C LEU A 103 7.12 -17.43 -3.02
N LYS A 104 7.66 -18.43 -3.71
CA LYS A 104 9.08 -18.78 -3.71
C LYS A 104 9.69 -18.36 -5.05
N GLU A 105 10.85 -17.75 -4.98
CA GLU A 105 11.69 -17.45 -6.14
C GLU A 105 12.27 -18.73 -6.77
N ASP A 106 12.57 -18.65 -8.05
CA ASP A 106 13.26 -19.72 -8.78
C ASP A 106 14.76 -19.43 -8.89
N GLY A 107 15.17 -18.18 -8.68
CA GLY A 107 16.57 -17.75 -8.62
C GLY A 107 16.69 -16.35 -8.01
N GLY A 108 17.92 -15.96 -7.69
CA GLY A 108 18.23 -14.70 -7.05
C GLY A 108 18.23 -14.76 -5.53
N THR A 109 18.42 -13.60 -4.92
CA THR A 109 18.53 -13.48 -3.45
C THR A 109 17.80 -12.25 -2.95
N ILE A 110 17.06 -12.40 -1.84
CA ILE A 110 16.48 -11.29 -1.09
C ILE A 110 17.24 -11.20 0.23
N ARG A 111 17.75 -10.00 0.58
CA ARG A 111 18.50 -9.74 1.81
C ARG A 111 17.77 -8.69 2.65
N PHE A 112 17.88 -8.82 3.96
CA PHE A 112 17.44 -7.84 4.94
C PHE A 112 18.63 -7.48 5.84
N ALA A 113 18.95 -6.21 5.94
CA ALA A 113 20.15 -5.73 6.63
C ALA A 113 21.40 -6.55 6.25
N GLU A 114 21.68 -6.65 4.95
CA GLU A 114 22.79 -7.39 4.31
C GLU A 114 22.75 -8.93 4.48
N LYS A 115 21.84 -9.49 5.29
CA LYS A 115 21.74 -10.93 5.52
C LYS A 115 20.70 -11.56 4.62
N PRO A 116 20.95 -12.75 4.03
CA PRO A 116 19.95 -13.46 3.23
C PRO A 116 18.67 -13.70 4.02
N LEU A 117 17.53 -13.26 3.48
CA LEU A 117 16.23 -13.39 4.11
C LEU A 117 15.50 -14.62 3.56
N LYS A 118 15.50 -15.71 4.33
CA LYS A 118 14.81 -16.95 3.96
C LYS A 118 13.29 -16.71 3.84
N LYS A 119 12.62 -17.40 2.90
CA LYS A 119 11.19 -17.28 2.64
C LYS A 119 10.33 -17.35 3.93
N SER A 120 10.64 -18.29 4.83
CA SER A 120 9.91 -18.49 6.09
C SER A 120 9.94 -17.28 7.03
N ARG A 121 10.99 -16.45 6.96
CA ARG A 121 11.17 -15.27 7.79
C ARG A 121 10.66 -13.99 7.16
N ARG A 122 10.34 -14.01 5.84
CA ARG A 122 9.90 -12.80 5.13
C ARG A 122 8.58 -12.27 5.68
N ARG A 123 7.65 -13.14 6.06
CA ARG A 123 6.34 -12.76 6.62
C ARG A 123 6.44 -11.99 7.93
N GLU A 124 7.53 -12.16 8.69
CA GLU A 124 7.78 -11.42 9.94
C GLU A 124 8.36 -10.03 9.66
N MET A 125 9.07 -9.87 8.55
CA MET A 125 9.83 -8.66 8.22
C MET A 125 9.14 -7.78 7.16
N ILE A 126 8.28 -8.37 6.33
CA ILE A 126 7.68 -7.70 5.18
C ILE A 126 6.18 -7.94 5.19
N TRP A 127 5.42 -6.88 5.46
CA TRP A 127 3.97 -6.92 5.39
C TRP A 127 3.49 -6.62 3.98
N TYR A 128 2.61 -7.46 3.45
CA TYR A 128 2.05 -7.30 2.11
C TYR A 128 0.57 -6.95 2.18
N ILE A 129 0.21 -5.77 1.70
CA ILE A 129 -1.17 -5.33 1.55
C ILE A 129 -1.59 -5.65 0.12
N MET A 130 -2.55 -6.55 -0.02
CA MET A 130 -3.03 -7.07 -1.30
C MET A 130 -3.96 -6.06 -1.99
N GLN A 131 -4.06 -6.17 -3.31
CA GLN A 131 -5.06 -5.43 -4.09
C GLN A 131 -6.49 -5.83 -3.68
N ASP A 132 -6.76 -7.13 -3.51
CA ASP A 132 -8.03 -7.66 -3.00
C ASP A 132 -7.98 -7.75 -1.47
N LEU A 133 -8.52 -6.74 -0.80
CA LEU A 133 -8.56 -6.65 0.65
C LEU A 133 -9.65 -7.52 1.28
N ASP A 134 -10.68 -7.91 0.54
CA ASP A 134 -11.74 -8.76 1.05
C ASP A 134 -11.22 -10.17 1.40
N SER A 135 -10.14 -10.59 0.75
CA SER A 135 -9.45 -11.83 1.09
C SER A 135 -8.37 -11.68 2.18
N GLN A 136 -8.21 -10.49 2.77
CA GLN A 136 -7.19 -10.20 3.78
C GLN A 136 -7.75 -9.75 5.13
N LEU A 137 -8.98 -9.25 5.18
CA LEU A 137 -9.62 -8.70 6.38
C LEU A 137 -10.73 -9.65 6.86
N PHE A 138 -10.62 -10.17 8.08
CA PHE A 138 -11.48 -11.25 8.60
C PHE A 138 -12.09 -10.97 9.99
N GLY A 139 -11.71 -9.86 10.64
CA GLY A 139 -12.20 -9.50 11.99
C GLY A 139 -13.70 -9.20 12.00
N GLU A 140 -14.35 -9.36 13.16
CA GLU A 140 -15.75 -9.00 13.35
C GLU A 140 -15.95 -7.48 13.50
N SER A 141 -14.91 -6.77 13.93
CA SER A 141 -14.84 -5.32 14.06
C SER A 141 -13.45 -4.81 13.67
N LEU A 142 -13.27 -3.49 13.56
CA LEU A 142 -11.98 -2.93 13.23
C LEU A 142 -10.91 -3.19 14.32
N PRO A 143 -11.20 -2.98 15.63
CA PRO A 143 -10.25 -3.36 16.68
C PRO A 143 -9.94 -4.86 16.68
N ASP A 144 -10.92 -5.72 16.41
CA ASP A 144 -10.71 -7.16 16.33
C ASP A 144 -9.76 -7.52 15.19
N GLU A 145 -9.94 -6.91 14.02
CA GLU A 145 -9.01 -7.08 12.89
C GLU A 145 -7.57 -6.69 13.27
N LEU A 146 -7.38 -5.54 13.93
CA LEU A 146 -6.06 -5.07 14.33
C LEU A 146 -5.40 -6.01 15.34
N LEU A 147 -6.18 -6.57 16.26
CA LEU A 147 -5.69 -7.38 17.39
C LEU A 147 -5.61 -8.88 17.07
N THR A 148 -6.14 -9.30 15.92
CA THR A 148 -6.15 -10.70 15.51
C THR A 148 -4.76 -11.33 15.57
N GLY A 149 -4.69 -12.52 16.21
CA GLY A 149 -3.45 -13.28 16.36
C GLY A 149 -2.44 -12.71 17.36
N LYS A 150 -2.79 -11.66 18.12
CA LYS A 150 -1.90 -11.01 19.08
C LYS A 150 -2.29 -11.31 20.52
N LYS A 151 -1.30 -11.27 21.43
CA LYS A 151 -1.59 -11.23 22.87
C LYS A 151 -2.04 -9.82 23.23
N VAL A 152 -3.33 -9.68 23.45
CA VAL A 152 -3.96 -8.38 23.74
C VAL A 152 -3.50 -7.84 25.10
N THR A 153 -2.91 -6.65 25.11
CA THR A 153 -2.52 -5.89 26.29
C THR A 153 -3.21 -4.52 26.28
N PRO A 154 -3.35 -3.83 27.44
CA PRO A 154 -3.89 -2.47 27.47
C PRO A 154 -3.14 -1.50 26.55
N ALA A 155 -1.82 -1.58 26.51
CA ALA A 155 -0.98 -0.75 25.63
C ALA A 155 -1.26 -1.02 24.15
N LEU A 156 -1.42 -2.29 23.76
CA LEU A 156 -1.73 -2.66 22.37
C LEU A 156 -3.13 -2.19 21.94
N LYS A 157 -4.12 -2.26 22.84
CA LYS A 157 -5.45 -1.69 22.59
C LYS A 157 -5.38 -0.19 22.35
N LEU A 158 -4.70 0.53 23.26
CA LEU A 158 -4.52 1.98 23.12
C LEU A 158 -3.87 2.32 21.77
N ARG A 159 -2.85 1.57 21.37
CA ARG A 159 -2.18 1.78 20.09
C ARG A 159 -3.08 1.49 18.88
N ALA A 160 -3.94 0.49 18.97
CA ALA A 160 -4.95 0.21 17.94
C ALA A 160 -5.94 1.37 17.81
N ASP A 161 -6.46 1.91 18.92
CA ASP A 161 -7.39 3.05 18.93
C ASP A 161 -6.73 4.33 18.38
N GLU A 162 -5.47 4.58 18.72
CA GLU A 162 -4.69 5.68 18.14
C GLU A 162 -4.56 5.56 16.62
N LEU A 163 -4.29 4.36 16.11
CA LEU A 163 -4.17 4.11 14.67
C LEU A 163 -5.51 4.27 13.95
N LEU A 164 -6.60 3.78 14.54
CA LEU A 164 -7.94 4.01 13.99
C LEU A 164 -8.28 5.50 13.92
N THR A 165 -7.91 6.27 14.94
CA THR A 165 -8.11 7.72 14.97
C THR A 165 -7.24 8.42 13.92
N LEU A 166 -5.95 8.10 13.86
CA LEU A 166 -5.00 8.67 12.91
C LEU A 166 -5.43 8.46 11.45
N LEU A 167 -6.02 7.30 11.16
CA LEU A 167 -6.44 6.92 9.81
C LEU A 167 -7.92 7.24 9.51
N ASN A 168 -8.58 8.04 10.36
CA ASN A 168 -9.99 8.44 10.23
C ASN A 168 -10.92 7.23 10.09
N LEU A 169 -10.74 6.24 10.98
CA LEU A 169 -11.55 5.01 11.04
C LEU A 169 -12.29 4.83 12.36
N ALA A 170 -12.04 5.70 13.36
CA ALA A 170 -12.60 5.56 14.70
C ALA A 170 -14.14 5.50 14.73
N GLU A 171 -14.81 6.27 13.87
CA GLU A 171 -16.28 6.26 13.75
C GLU A 171 -16.85 4.96 13.18
N PHE A 172 -16.01 4.12 12.59
CA PHE A 172 -16.39 2.81 12.01
C PHE A 172 -15.93 1.64 12.88
N ALA A 173 -15.40 1.88 14.09
CA ALA A 173 -14.75 0.86 14.91
C ALA A 173 -15.61 -0.39 15.11
N ASP A 174 -16.90 -0.24 15.35
CA ASP A 174 -17.82 -1.35 15.59
C ASP A 174 -18.36 -2.00 14.31
N ARG A 175 -17.92 -1.54 13.13
CA ARG A 175 -18.36 -2.12 11.86
C ARG A 175 -17.53 -3.34 11.49
N HIS A 176 -18.17 -4.27 10.80
CA HIS A 176 -17.46 -5.37 10.15
C HIS A 176 -16.64 -4.85 8.97
N PRO A 177 -15.35 -5.22 8.82
CA PRO A 177 -14.47 -4.76 7.74
C PRO A 177 -15.07 -4.90 6.33
N ALA A 178 -15.85 -5.95 6.06
CA ALA A 178 -16.49 -6.15 4.75
C ALA A 178 -17.44 -5.01 4.35
N THR A 179 -18.02 -4.27 5.33
CA THR A 179 -18.96 -3.17 5.09
C THR A 179 -18.30 -1.82 4.77
N LEU A 180 -16.98 -1.76 4.87
CA LEU A 180 -16.20 -0.57 4.60
C LEU A 180 -16.08 -0.30 3.09
N SER A 181 -15.94 0.98 2.72
CA SER A 181 -15.55 1.35 1.35
C SER A 181 -14.13 0.89 1.03
N GLY A 182 -13.77 0.81 -0.25
CA GLY A 182 -12.42 0.40 -0.68
C GLY A 182 -11.31 1.22 -0.01
N GLY A 183 -11.45 2.55 0.05
CA GLY A 183 -10.48 3.41 0.72
C GLY A 183 -10.42 3.21 2.23
N GLN A 184 -11.55 2.91 2.90
CA GLN A 184 -11.57 2.57 4.31
C GLN A 184 -10.87 1.23 4.57
N LYS A 185 -11.11 0.21 3.73
CA LYS A 185 -10.41 -1.09 3.80
C LYS A 185 -8.89 -0.92 3.62
N GLN A 186 -8.45 -0.08 2.70
CA GLN A 186 -7.02 0.19 2.52
C GLN A 186 -6.39 0.84 3.75
N ARG A 187 -7.06 1.84 4.34
CA ARG A 187 -6.59 2.46 5.59
C ARG A 187 -6.58 1.47 6.74
N LEU A 188 -7.58 0.57 6.84
CA LEU A 188 -7.59 -0.49 7.84
C LEU A 188 -6.43 -1.46 7.65
N ALA A 189 -6.18 -1.93 6.44
CA ALA A 189 -5.04 -2.80 6.13
C ALA A 189 -3.69 -2.13 6.46
N LEU A 190 -3.59 -0.81 6.23
CA LEU A 190 -2.42 -0.03 6.65
C LEU A 190 -2.31 0.04 8.18
N ALA A 191 -3.43 0.25 8.90
CA ALA A 191 -3.44 0.23 10.36
C ALA A 191 -2.92 -1.10 10.91
N VAL A 192 -3.37 -2.23 10.33
CA VAL A 192 -2.90 -3.57 10.68
C VAL A 192 -1.39 -3.71 10.44
N ALA A 193 -0.88 -3.24 9.31
CA ALA A 193 0.55 -3.26 9.00
C ALA A 193 1.37 -2.45 10.00
N LEU A 194 0.91 -1.25 10.36
CA LEU A 194 1.56 -0.36 11.33
C LEU A 194 1.54 -0.95 12.74
N LEU A 195 0.44 -1.59 13.16
CA LEU A 195 0.36 -2.25 14.46
C LEU A 195 1.25 -3.49 14.55
N ASN A 196 1.59 -4.10 13.41
CA ASN A 196 2.53 -5.22 13.33
C ASN A 196 4.00 -4.76 13.34
N GLU A 197 4.27 -3.45 13.27
CA GLU A 197 5.62 -2.87 13.28
C GLU A 197 6.54 -3.52 12.25
N ALA A 198 5.98 -3.92 11.10
CA ALA A 198 6.76 -4.56 10.05
C ALA A 198 7.80 -3.57 9.49
N PRO A 199 9.09 -3.94 9.45
CA PRO A 199 10.15 -3.06 8.95
C PRO A 199 9.97 -2.63 7.49
N VAL A 200 9.28 -3.44 6.70
CA VAL A 200 8.98 -3.16 5.27
C VAL A 200 7.50 -3.40 5.02
N ILE A 201 6.84 -2.45 4.35
CA ILE A 201 5.46 -2.60 3.90
C ILE A 201 5.45 -2.58 2.37
N VAL A 202 4.85 -3.58 1.76
CA VAL A 202 4.63 -3.68 0.31
C VAL A 202 3.15 -3.44 0.05
N LEU A 203 2.84 -2.43 -0.78
CA LEU A 203 1.47 -2.06 -1.16
C LEU A 203 1.23 -2.45 -2.62
N ASP A 204 0.23 -3.27 -2.89
CA ASP A 204 -0.16 -3.64 -4.25
C ASP A 204 -1.36 -2.80 -4.68
N GLU A 205 -1.16 -1.92 -5.65
CA GLU A 205 -2.16 -0.95 -6.14
C GLU A 205 -2.81 -0.09 -5.03
N PRO A 206 -2.03 0.62 -4.20
CA PRO A 206 -2.54 1.31 -3.00
C PRO A 206 -3.53 2.44 -3.30
N THR A 207 -3.66 2.85 -4.54
CA THR A 207 -4.57 3.93 -4.96
C THR A 207 -5.82 3.42 -5.68
N SER A 208 -5.96 2.10 -5.87
CA SER A 208 -7.16 1.52 -6.46
C SER A 208 -8.33 1.68 -5.46
N GLY A 209 -9.36 2.45 -5.83
CA GLY A 209 -10.52 2.72 -4.96
C GLY A 209 -10.39 3.93 -4.02
N LEU A 210 -9.25 4.64 -4.03
CA LEU A 210 -9.14 5.94 -3.37
C LEU A 210 -9.69 7.07 -4.26
N ASP A 211 -10.38 8.02 -3.65
CA ASP A 211 -10.69 9.29 -4.30
C ASP A 211 -9.46 10.22 -4.30
N GLY A 212 -9.54 11.33 -5.05
CA GLY A 212 -8.40 12.25 -5.20
C GLY A 212 -7.92 12.90 -3.90
N ARG A 213 -8.76 12.98 -2.84
CA ARG A 213 -8.37 13.53 -1.53
C ARG A 213 -7.48 12.57 -0.75
N ASN A 214 -7.76 11.28 -0.85
CA ASN A 214 -7.07 10.22 -0.10
C ASN A 214 -5.83 9.70 -0.83
N MET A 215 -5.44 10.30 -1.97
CA MET A 215 -4.24 9.94 -2.74
C MET A 215 -3.00 10.79 -2.41
N ARG A 216 -3.09 11.71 -1.45
CA ARG A 216 -1.99 12.58 -1.01
C ARG A 216 -1.40 12.17 0.32
#